data_c44bac86acb640a3102efc381877e2c9
#
_entry.id   c44bac86acb640a3102efc381877e2c9
#
_cell.length_a   1.000
_cell.length_b   1.000
_cell.length_c   1.000
_cell.angle_alpha   90.00
_cell.angle_beta   90.00
_cell.angle_gamma   90.00
#
_symmetry.space_group_name_H-M   'P 1'
#
loop_
_entity.id
_entity.type
_entity.pdbx_description
1 polymer ?
#
loop_
_entity_poly.entity_id
_entity_poly.type
_entity_poly.pdbx_seq_one_letter_code
_entity_poly.pdbx_strand_id
1 'polypeptide(L)'
;NNTGVGDNALASATTGPRNTAIGVSSLPNITTGHCNIAMGFLAGATTTTGHCNIYIGTGSCADANNYNNSIAIGTGVEITGSNQTVIGNSSTTNTTIFGTLSAPDGTFGAIMENNVSSPDIAEEPEGTILIWEDGKPIPSYKEYDYRVLGVVKENSDKPIVLGAEPVLVTGVISEGDFIVTSDKRGHGKKGVSNNMFGKVIGQALENGDGDSYVIKAMVRKL
;
A
#
# COMPACT_ATOMS: atom_id res chain seq x y z
N ASN A 1 -8.55 -21.91 -28.50
CA ASN A 1 -7.55 -22.67 -27.73
C ASN A 1 -7.66 -22.29 -26.24
N ASN A 2 -8.37 -23.10 -25.47
CA ASN A 2 -8.50 -23.00 -24.03
C ASN A 2 -8.05 -24.29 -23.37
N THR A 3 -7.57 -24.27 -22.16
CA THR A 3 -7.22 -25.42 -21.34
C THR A 3 -8.06 -25.42 -20.07
N GLY A 4 -8.91 -26.44 -19.91
CA GLY A 4 -9.73 -26.63 -18.70
C GLY A 4 -9.44 -28.00 -18.08
N VAL A 5 -9.17 -28.00 -16.77
CA VAL A 5 -8.96 -29.24 -15.99
C VAL A 5 -9.75 -29.11 -14.69
N GLY A 6 -10.75 -29.96 -14.54
CA GLY A 6 -11.66 -29.95 -13.37
C GLY A 6 -13.12 -29.90 -13.80
N ASP A 7 -14.01 -30.32 -12.91
CA ASP A 7 -15.45 -30.25 -13.14
C ASP A 7 -15.89 -28.77 -13.29
N ASN A 8 -16.71 -28.48 -14.30
CA ASN A 8 -17.18 -27.12 -14.66
C ASN A 8 -16.07 -26.09 -14.93
N ALA A 9 -14.81 -26.50 -15.17
CA ALA A 9 -13.78 -25.58 -15.62
C ALA A 9 -14.13 -25.03 -17.01
N LEU A 10 -14.16 -23.69 -17.18
CA LEU A 10 -14.54 -22.99 -18.43
C LEU A 10 -15.95 -23.34 -18.94
N ALA A 11 -16.89 -23.68 -18.07
CA ALA A 11 -18.20 -24.21 -18.45
C ALA A 11 -19.00 -23.31 -19.42
N SER A 12 -18.88 -21.98 -19.27
CA SER A 12 -19.58 -20.99 -20.11
C SER A 12 -18.72 -20.41 -21.23
N ALA A 13 -17.54 -20.94 -21.50
CA ALA A 13 -16.63 -20.39 -22.50
C ALA A 13 -17.22 -20.46 -23.92
N THR A 14 -17.37 -19.31 -24.58
CA THR A 14 -17.92 -19.24 -25.95
C THR A 14 -16.84 -18.89 -26.98
N THR A 15 -16.45 -17.63 -27.07
CA THR A 15 -15.50 -17.15 -28.10
C THR A 15 -14.15 -16.70 -27.55
N GLY A 16 -14.00 -16.55 -26.21
CA GLY A 16 -12.76 -16.11 -25.59
C GLY A 16 -11.65 -17.17 -25.66
N PRO A 17 -10.55 -16.92 -26.35
CA PRO A 17 -9.45 -17.88 -26.47
C PRO A 17 -8.39 -17.70 -25.39
N ARG A 18 -7.48 -18.70 -25.31
CA ARG A 18 -6.24 -18.64 -24.51
C ARG A 18 -6.47 -18.50 -22.99
N ASN A 19 -7.57 -19.07 -22.49
CA ASN A 19 -7.78 -19.18 -21.06
C ASN A 19 -7.23 -20.52 -20.55
N THR A 20 -6.64 -20.49 -19.37
CA THR A 20 -6.20 -21.67 -18.63
C THR A 20 -6.94 -21.74 -17.31
N ALA A 21 -7.70 -22.78 -17.07
CA ALA A 21 -8.47 -23.00 -15.86
C ALA A 21 -8.17 -24.38 -15.26
N ILE A 22 -7.65 -24.41 -14.06
CA ILE A 22 -7.29 -25.64 -13.35
C ILE A 22 -7.96 -25.66 -11.98
N GLY A 23 -8.89 -26.54 -11.79
CA GLY A 23 -9.68 -26.66 -10.55
C GLY A 23 -11.17 -26.75 -10.85
N VAL A 24 -11.91 -27.31 -9.89
CA VAL A 24 -13.37 -27.38 -9.96
C VAL A 24 -13.94 -25.97 -10.01
N SER A 25 -14.80 -25.71 -11.00
CA SER A 25 -15.42 -24.39 -11.24
C SER A 25 -14.41 -23.24 -11.36
N SER A 26 -13.27 -23.51 -11.99
CA SER A 26 -12.32 -22.46 -12.35
C SER A 26 -12.76 -21.76 -13.63
N LEU A 27 -12.87 -20.42 -13.64
CA LEU A 27 -13.44 -19.59 -14.72
C LEU A 27 -14.79 -20.12 -15.25
N PRO A 28 -15.76 -20.49 -14.42
CA PRO A 28 -16.97 -21.18 -14.87
C PRO A 28 -17.87 -20.29 -15.72
N ASN A 29 -17.80 -18.98 -15.48
CA ASN A 29 -18.68 -17.97 -16.11
C ASN A 29 -18.01 -17.19 -17.24
N ILE A 30 -16.75 -17.53 -17.59
CA ILE A 30 -16.05 -16.86 -18.69
C ILE A 30 -16.80 -17.05 -20.01
N THR A 31 -17.03 -15.98 -20.76
CA THR A 31 -17.69 -16.03 -22.07
C THR A 31 -16.76 -15.59 -23.20
N THR A 32 -16.53 -14.30 -23.32
CA THR A 32 -15.69 -13.68 -24.33
C THR A 32 -14.31 -13.26 -23.79
N GLY A 33 -14.12 -13.30 -22.47
CA GLY A 33 -12.84 -13.01 -21.84
C GLY A 33 -11.74 -13.95 -22.34
N HIS A 34 -10.53 -13.44 -22.45
CA HIS A 34 -9.40 -14.16 -23.06
C HIS A 34 -8.11 -13.95 -22.30
N CYS A 35 -7.15 -14.86 -22.51
CA CYS A 35 -5.83 -14.78 -21.89
C CYS A 35 -5.87 -14.76 -20.35
N ASN A 36 -6.86 -15.37 -19.73
CA ASN A 36 -6.92 -15.48 -18.28
C ASN A 36 -6.30 -16.79 -17.79
N ILE A 37 -5.69 -16.75 -16.63
CA ILE A 37 -5.19 -17.93 -15.92
C ILE A 37 -5.91 -18.01 -14.58
N ALA A 38 -6.53 -19.16 -14.29
CA ALA A 38 -7.15 -19.44 -13.01
C ALA A 38 -6.76 -20.82 -12.49
N MET A 39 -6.24 -20.87 -11.27
CA MET A 39 -5.81 -22.09 -10.60
C MET A 39 -6.37 -22.16 -9.18
N GLY A 40 -7.30 -23.07 -8.95
CA GLY A 40 -7.95 -23.29 -7.66
C GLY A 40 -9.46 -23.49 -7.80
N PHE A 41 -10.08 -24.02 -6.76
CA PHE A 41 -11.55 -24.13 -6.67
C PHE A 41 -12.17 -22.72 -6.72
N LEU A 42 -13.11 -22.50 -7.65
CA LEU A 42 -13.79 -21.22 -7.88
C LEU A 42 -12.84 -20.04 -8.21
N ALA A 43 -11.62 -20.29 -8.66
CA ALA A 43 -10.72 -19.23 -9.09
C ALA A 43 -11.29 -18.51 -10.32
N GLY A 44 -11.36 -17.17 -10.29
CA GLY A 44 -11.90 -16.34 -11.36
C GLY A 44 -13.41 -16.48 -11.59
N ALA A 45 -14.16 -16.96 -10.60
CA ALA A 45 -15.56 -17.34 -10.78
C ALA A 45 -16.48 -16.19 -11.23
N THR A 46 -16.14 -14.95 -10.93
CA THR A 46 -16.93 -13.75 -11.32
C THR A 46 -16.63 -13.27 -12.73
N THR A 47 -15.50 -13.67 -13.32
CA THR A 47 -15.02 -13.13 -14.59
C THR A 47 -15.84 -13.68 -15.77
N THR A 48 -16.39 -12.77 -16.60
CA THR A 48 -17.14 -13.12 -17.82
C THR A 48 -16.49 -12.57 -19.09
N THR A 49 -16.20 -11.29 -19.13
CA THR A 49 -15.60 -10.61 -20.29
C THR A 49 -14.18 -10.09 -20.03
N GLY A 50 -13.75 -10.08 -18.77
CA GLY A 50 -12.41 -9.64 -18.37
C GLY A 50 -11.30 -10.44 -19.05
N HIS A 51 -10.16 -9.81 -19.30
CA HIS A 51 -9.04 -10.45 -20.02
C HIS A 51 -7.68 -10.15 -19.38
N CYS A 52 -6.72 -11.03 -19.65
CA CYS A 52 -5.34 -10.93 -19.15
C CYS A 52 -5.24 -10.92 -17.61
N ASN A 53 -6.13 -11.64 -16.93
CA ASN A 53 -6.10 -11.73 -15.47
C ASN A 53 -5.48 -13.05 -15.01
N ILE A 54 -4.91 -13.03 -13.82
CA ILE A 54 -4.36 -14.18 -13.13
C ILE A 54 -5.05 -14.35 -11.78
N TYR A 55 -5.68 -15.49 -11.55
CA TYR A 55 -6.33 -15.87 -10.30
C TYR A 55 -5.72 -17.16 -9.76
N ILE A 56 -4.99 -17.10 -8.66
CA ILE A 56 -4.36 -18.28 -8.05
C ILE A 56 -4.79 -18.39 -6.59
N GLY A 57 -5.49 -19.47 -6.29
CA GLY A 57 -6.01 -19.77 -4.95
C GLY A 57 -7.51 -20.03 -4.95
N THR A 58 -7.98 -20.75 -3.94
CA THR A 58 -9.41 -21.03 -3.76
C THR A 58 -10.19 -19.73 -3.62
N GLY A 59 -11.21 -19.53 -4.47
CA GLY A 59 -12.08 -18.35 -4.42
C GLY A 59 -11.37 -17.03 -4.75
N SER A 60 -10.16 -17.04 -5.29
CA SER A 60 -9.55 -15.80 -5.80
C SER A 60 -10.36 -15.28 -6.98
N CYS A 61 -10.82 -14.02 -6.92
CA CYS A 61 -11.78 -13.49 -7.88
C CYS A 61 -11.67 -11.96 -8.06
N ALA A 62 -12.67 -11.40 -8.73
CA ALA A 62 -12.89 -9.96 -8.84
C ALA A 62 -14.29 -9.62 -8.31
N ASP A 63 -14.51 -8.40 -7.83
CA ASP A 63 -15.85 -7.91 -7.43
C ASP A 63 -16.71 -7.54 -8.65
N ALA A 64 -16.09 -7.38 -9.83
CA ALA A 64 -16.79 -7.19 -11.10
C ALA A 64 -16.28 -8.17 -12.19
N ASN A 65 -17.07 -8.30 -13.27
CA ASN A 65 -16.89 -9.36 -14.25
C ASN A 65 -16.01 -9.00 -15.46
N ASN A 66 -15.54 -7.76 -15.56
CA ASN A 66 -14.93 -7.16 -16.75
C ASN A 66 -13.55 -6.52 -16.51
N TYR A 67 -12.94 -6.73 -15.36
CA TYR A 67 -11.60 -6.20 -15.10
C TYR A 67 -10.52 -6.89 -15.93
N ASN A 68 -9.47 -6.14 -16.23
CA ASN A 68 -8.40 -6.56 -17.12
C ASN A 68 -7.04 -6.33 -16.50
N ASN A 69 -6.04 -7.12 -16.93
CA ASN A 69 -4.63 -6.95 -16.57
C ASN A 69 -4.42 -6.92 -15.05
N SER A 70 -5.01 -7.86 -14.33
CA SER A 70 -4.95 -7.90 -12.88
C SER A 70 -4.55 -9.26 -12.34
N ILE A 71 -3.94 -9.29 -11.18
CA ILE A 71 -3.41 -10.48 -10.53
C ILE A 71 -3.99 -10.60 -9.12
N ALA A 72 -4.61 -11.73 -8.80
CA ALA A 72 -5.06 -12.11 -7.47
C ALA A 72 -4.37 -13.41 -7.04
N ILE A 73 -3.58 -13.36 -5.97
CA ILE A 73 -2.86 -14.55 -5.44
C ILE A 73 -3.20 -14.74 -3.97
N GLY A 74 -3.79 -15.86 -3.64
CA GLY A 74 -4.18 -16.27 -2.29
C GLY A 74 -5.63 -16.74 -2.21
N THR A 75 -6.02 -17.32 -1.09
CA THR A 75 -7.39 -17.78 -0.85
C THR A 75 -8.31 -16.58 -0.61
N GLY A 76 -9.42 -16.50 -1.36
CA GLY A 76 -10.41 -15.43 -1.22
C GLY A 76 -9.85 -14.03 -1.48
N VAL A 77 -8.79 -13.92 -2.28
CA VAL A 77 -8.26 -12.62 -2.70
C VAL A 77 -9.17 -12.01 -3.76
N GLU A 78 -9.51 -10.76 -3.60
CA GLU A 78 -10.40 -10.04 -4.50
C GLU A 78 -9.70 -8.83 -5.13
N ILE A 79 -9.76 -8.71 -6.47
CA ILE A 79 -9.40 -7.50 -7.20
C ILE A 79 -10.63 -6.61 -7.36
N THR A 80 -10.43 -5.31 -7.18
CA THR A 80 -11.50 -4.29 -7.19
C THR A 80 -11.38 -3.31 -8.36
N GLY A 81 -10.50 -3.59 -9.30
CA GLY A 81 -10.27 -2.77 -10.49
C GLY A 81 -9.31 -3.41 -11.47
N SER A 82 -9.21 -2.84 -12.67
CA SER A 82 -8.21 -3.21 -13.65
C SER A 82 -6.81 -2.71 -13.26
N ASN A 83 -5.78 -3.37 -13.79
CA ASN A 83 -4.36 -3.03 -13.58
C ASN A 83 -3.91 -3.11 -12.11
N GLN A 84 -4.42 -4.08 -11.37
CA GLN A 84 -4.08 -4.34 -9.97
C GLN A 84 -3.27 -5.62 -9.81
N THR A 85 -2.40 -5.65 -8.81
CA THR A 85 -1.81 -6.88 -8.28
C THR A 85 -2.11 -6.95 -6.79
N VAL A 86 -2.87 -7.96 -6.37
CA VAL A 86 -3.26 -8.21 -4.99
C VAL A 86 -2.70 -9.56 -4.55
N ILE A 87 -1.91 -9.56 -3.50
CA ILE A 87 -1.32 -10.78 -2.90
C ILE A 87 -1.77 -10.85 -1.44
N GLY A 88 -2.54 -11.87 -1.12
CA GLY A 88 -3.17 -12.02 0.20
C GLY A 88 -4.49 -11.26 0.32
N ASN A 89 -5.16 -11.45 1.45
CA ASN A 89 -6.44 -10.84 1.80
C ASN A 89 -6.36 -10.18 3.19
N SER A 90 -7.47 -9.68 3.73
CA SER A 90 -7.53 -9.03 5.05
C SER A 90 -7.07 -9.90 6.23
N SER A 91 -6.96 -11.23 6.04
CA SER A 91 -6.43 -12.16 7.04
C SER A 91 -4.94 -12.43 6.89
N THR A 92 -4.31 -11.89 5.84
CA THR A 92 -2.87 -12.08 5.59
C THR A 92 -2.08 -11.16 6.52
N THR A 93 -1.37 -11.74 7.47
CA THR A 93 -0.60 -10.99 8.47
C THR A 93 0.81 -10.61 8.00
N ASN A 94 1.38 -11.39 7.08
CA ASN A 94 2.72 -11.15 6.54
C ASN A 94 2.81 -11.53 5.06
N THR A 95 3.39 -10.66 4.25
CA THR A 95 3.88 -10.96 2.91
C THR A 95 5.38 -10.72 2.88
N THR A 96 6.18 -11.80 2.78
CA THR A 96 7.64 -11.69 2.75
C THR A 96 8.14 -11.73 1.31
N ILE A 97 8.86 -10.69 0.91
CA ILE A 97 9.52 -10.59 -0.40
C ILE A 97 11.04 -10.62 -0.16
N PHE A 98 11.71 -11.69 -0.60
CA PHE A 98 13.17 -11.76 -0.57
C PHE A 98 13.75 -11.06 -1.79
N GLY A 99 14.54 -10.02 -1.57
CA GLY A 99 15.15 -9.21 -2.62
C GLY A 99 14.64 -7.78 -2.65
N THR A 100 14.96 -7.09 -3.73
CA THR A 100 14.58 -5.69 -3.91
C THR A 100 13.24 -5.58 -4.64
N LEU A 101 12.29 -4.85 -4.05
CA LEU A 101 11.10 -4.39 -4.76
C LEU A 101 11.47 -3.10 -5.50
N SER A 102 11.34 -3.08 -6.83
CA SER A 102 11.75 -1.95 -7.67
C SER A 102 10.54 -1.36 -8.41
N ALA A 103 10.40 -0.04 -8.37
CA ALA A 103 9.46 0.70 -9.22
C ALA A 103 10.26 1.49 -10.27
N PRO A 104 9.89 1.44 -11.59
CA PRO A 104 10.66 2.04 -12.67
C PRO A 104 10.82 3.56 -12.57
N ASP A 105 9.87 4.25 -11.95
CA ASP A 105 9.85 5.70 -11.75
C ASP A 105 10.38 6.14 -10.38
N GLY A 106 10.93 5.21 -9.60
CA GLY A 106 11.41 5.47 -8.24
C GLY A 106 10.30 5.73 -7.22
N THR A 107 9.04 5.66 -7.64
CA THR A 107 7.89 5.87 -6.77
C THR A 107 7.49 4.54 -6.13
N PHE A 108 8.05 4.22 -4.99
CA PHE A 108 7.43 3.25 -4.10
C PHE A 108 6.22 3.90 -3.44
N GLY A 109 5.05 3.69 -4.01
CA GLY A 109 3.78 3.94 -3.33
C GLY A 109 3.47 2.91 -2.25
N ALA A 110 4.49 2.41 -1.58
CA ALA A 110 4.31 1.58 -0.40
C ALA A 110 4.03 2.51 0.78
N ILE A 111 2.77 2.82 0.98
CA ILE A 111 2.30 3.34 2.25
C ILE A 111 2.39 2.16 3.23
N MET A 112 3.42 2.15 4.05
CA MET A 112 3.46 1.25 5.20
C MET A 112 2.74 1.95 6.35
N GLU A 113 1.50 1.59 6.58
CA GLU A 113 0.79 1.99 7.78
C GLU A 113 1.27 1.14 8.95
N ASN A 114 1.52 1.78 10.08
CA ASN A 114 1.73 1.06 11.33
C ASN A 114 0.37 0.47 11.78
N ASN A 115 0.35 -0.78 12.23
CA ASN A 115 -0.87 -1.41 12.76
C ASN A 115 -1.40 -0.79 14.08
N VAL A 116 -0.77 0.26 14.56
CA VAL A 116 -1.26 1.03 15.72
C VAL A 116 -2.37 1.97 15.23
N SER A 117 -3.61 1.59 15.46
CA SER A 117 -4.79 2.43 15.25
C SER A 117 -5.14 3.17 16.53
N SER A 118 -5.42 4.47 16.43
CA SER A 118 -5.95 5.26 17.54
C SER A 118 -6.90 6.32 17.00
N PRO A 119 -8.11 6.45 17.55
CA PRO A 119 -9.03 7.53 17.19
C PRO A 119 -8.41 8.93 17.33
N ASP A 120 -7.51 9.11 18.30
CA ASP A 120 -6.82 10.38 18.55
C ASP A 120 -5.92 10.80 17.37
N ILE A 121 -5.45 9.85 16.53
CA ILE A 121 -4.63 10.14 15.36
C ILE A 121 -5.46 10.84 14.27
N ALA A 122 -6.69 10.40 14.06
CA ALA A 122 -7.57 10.93 13.02
C ALA A 122 -7.97 12.40 13.25
N GLU A 123 -7.85 12.89 14.48
CA GLU A 123 -8.14 14.29 14.85
C GLU A 123 -6.95 15.22 14.65
N GLU A 124 -5.73 14.68 14.47
CA GLU A 124 -4.54 15.51 14.28
C GLU A 124 -4.42 15.97 12.81
N PRO A 125 -3.87 17.16 12.55
CA PRO A 125 -3.63 17.64 11.20
C PRO A 125 -2.77 16.69 10.37
N GLU A 126 -3.04 16.62 9.06
CA GLU A 126 -2.20 15.88 8.12
C GLU A 126 -0.73 16.32 8.24
N GLY A 127 0.17 15.34 8.14
CA GLY A 127 1.61 15.57 8.27
C GLY A 127 2.11 15.70 9.70
N THR A 128 1.24 15.71 10.72
CA THR A 128 1.65 15.70 12.13
C THR A 128 2.58 14.54 12.42
N ILE A 129 3.76 14.83 12.98
CA ILE A 129 4.72 13.81 13.38
C ILE A 129 4.29 13.24 14.74
N LEU A 130 4.15 11.91 14.78
CA LEU A 130 3.77 11.16 15.97
C LEU A 130 4.97 10.45 16.60
N ILE A 131 4.96 10.40 17.92
CA ILE A 131 5.88 9.60 18.75
C ILE A 131 5.10 8.60 19.58
N TRP A 132 5.77 7.55 20.03
CA TRP A 132 5.20 6.58 20.97
C TRP A 132 5.57 6.94 22.41
N GLU A 133 4.58 7.20 23.24
CA GLU A 133 4.77 7.53 24.65
C GLU A 133 3.64 6.97 25.50
N ASP A 134 3.98 6.36 26.62
CA ASP A 134 3.05 5.79 27.60
C ASP A 134 1.97 4.89 27.00
N GLY A 135 2.38 4.05 26.04
CA GLY A 135 1.51 3.05 25.41
C GLY A 135 0.56 3.59 24.34
N LYS A 136 0.74 4.82 23.89
CA LYS A 136 -0.11 5.44 22.86
C LYS A 136 0.69 6.36 21.90
N PRO A 137 0.17 6.60 20.68
CA PRO A 137 0.70 7.62 19.78
C PRO A 137 0.27 9.01 20.26
N ILE A 138 1.22 9.94 20.29
CA ILE A 138 0.96 11.36 20.55
C ILE A 138 1.78 12.23 19.59
N PRO A 139 1.36 13.46 19.28
CA PRO A 139 2.18 14.42 18.53
C PRO A 139 3.53 14.66 19.19
N SER A 140 4.59 14.73 18.38
CA SER A 140 5.93 15.05 18.87
C SER A 140 5.97 16.43 19.51
N TYR A 141 6.83 16.62 20.51
CA TYR A 141 6.98 17.88 21.25
C TYR A 141 8.42 18.17 21.66
N LYS A 142 9.36 17.33 21.26
CA LYS A 142 10.78 17.42 21.62
C LYS A 142 11.66 17.32 20.40
N GLU A 143 12.71 18.16 20.36
CA GLU A 143 13.72 18.10 19.31
C GLU A 143 14.49 16.78 19.32
N TYR A 144 14.78 16.26 18.12
CA TYR A 144 15.57 15.05 17.93
C TYR A 144 15.03 13.84 18.72
N ASP A 145 13.70 13.70 18.81
CA ASP A 145 13.10 12.55 19.48
C ASP A 145 13.32 11.27 18.69
N TYR A 146 13.79 10.22 19.36
CA TYR A 146 14.03 8.92 18.73
C TYR A 146 12.79 8.00 18.73
N ARG A 147 11.71 8.40 19.44
CA ARG A 147 10.48 7.62 19.60
C ARG A 147 9.50 7.82 18.45
N VAL A 148 9.94 8.40 17.35
CA VAL A 148 9.08 8.66 16.18
C VAL A 148 8.39 7.38 15.73
N LEU A 149 7.07 7.45 15.60
CA LEU A 149 6.20 6.38 15.12
C LEU A 149 5.91 6.53 13.62
N GLY A 150 5.65 7.75 13.15
CA GLY A 150 5.28 8.06 11.77
C GLY A 150 4.65 9.44 11.64
N VAL A 151 3.95 9.66 10.54
CA VAL A 151 3.20 10.89 10.26
C VAL A 151 1.71 10.60 10.05
N VAL A 152 0.88 11.57 10.40
CA VAL A 152 -0.58 11.49 10.18
C VAL A 152 -0.89 11.66 8.70
N LYS A 153 -1.78 10.80 8.19
CA LYS A 153 -2.37 10.90 6.87
C LYS A 153 -3.84 11.31 6.99
N GLU A 154 -4.28 12.15 6.08
CA GLU A 154 -5.67 12.58 6.02
C GLU A 154 -6.64 11.38 5.95
N ASN A 155 -7.67 11.39 6.78
CA ASN A 155 -8.68 10.33 6.88
C ASN A 155 -8.14 8.94 7.28
N SER A 156 -7.00 8.86 7.96
CA SER A 156 -6.45 7.62 8.50
C SER A 156 -6.29 7.70 10.02
N ASP A 157 -6.65 6.63 10.71
CA ASP A 157 -6.40 6.41 12.14
C ASP A 157 -5.06 5.72 12.42
N LYS A 158 -4.24 5.54 11.36
CA LYS A 158 -2.94 4.89 11.42
C LYS A 158 -1.83 5.79 10.90
N PRO A 159 -0.68 5.84 11.58
CA PRO A 159 0.45 6.62 11.11
C PRO A 159 1.17 5.98 9.92
N ILE A 160 1.61 6.79 8.98
CA ILE A 160 2.48 6.38 7.88
C ILE A 160 3.93 6.32 8.35
N VAL A 161 4.61 5.24 8.10
CA VAL A 161 6.01 5.01 8.52
C VAL A 161 7.00 4.97 7.36
N LEU A 162 6.51 4.85 6.13
CA LEU A 162 7.32 4.85 4.91
C LEU A 162 6.49 5.35 3.73
N GLY A 163 7.03 6.27 2.95
CA GLY A 163 6.40 6.77 1.72
C GLY A 163 6.71 8.25 1.47
N ALA A 164 6.31 8.74 0.31
CA ALA A 164 6.38 10.16 -0.03
C ALA A 164 5.08 10.85 0.42
N GLU A 165 5.07 11.37 1.63
CA GLU A 165 3.88 11.88 2.30
C GLU A 165 4.05 13.33 2.75
N PRO A 166 2.94 14.07 2.95
CA PRO A 166 2.94 15.36 3.62
C PRO A 166 3.56 15.27 5.02
N VAL A 167 4.43 16.22 5.36
CA VAL A 167 5.02 16.35 6.70
C VAL A 167 4.88 17.79 7.17
N LEU A 168 4.32 17.97 8.34
CA LEU A 168 4.17 19.28 8.99
C LEU A 168 5.53 19.73 9.54
N VAL A 169 5.99 20.92 9.13
CA VAL A 169 7.33 21.41 9.46
C VAL A 169 7.34 22.87 9.89
N THR A 170 8.47 23.30 10.45
CA THR A 170 8.73 24.70 10.86
C THR A 170 10.15 25.11 10.47
N GLY A 171 10.34 26.41 10.19
CA GLY A 171 11.61 26.99 9.77
C GLY A 171 11.91 26.80 8.29
N VAL A 172 13.13 27.09 7.89
CA VAL A 172 13.57 26.98 6.49
C VAL A 172 13.99 25.53 6.20
N ILE A 173 13.33 24.92 5.23
CA ILE A 173 13.63 23.57 4.73
C ILE A 173 14.01 23.69 3.25
N SER A 174 15.07 23.02 2.85
CA SER A 174 15.48 22.87 1.44
C SER A 174 15.28 21.45 0.98
N GLU A 175 15.01 21.25 -0.31
CA GLU A 175 15.00 19.93 -0.92
C GLU A 175 16.30 19.16 -0.60
N GLY A 176 16.16 17.92 -0.18
CA GLY A 176 17.28 17.08 0.26
C GLY A 176 17.62 17.20 1.76
N ASP A 177 17.09 18.19 2.49
CA ASP A 177 17.31 18.29 3.92
C ASP A 177 16.72 17.10 4.67
N PHE A 178 17.43 16.61 5.68
CA PHE A 178 16.87 15.64 6.61
C PHE A 178 15.93 16.34 7.60
N ILE A 179 14.79 15.72 7.87
CA ILE A 179 13.78 16.18 8.78
C ILE A 179 13.90 15.41 10.09
N VAL A 180 13.95 16.13 11.20
CA VAL A 180 13.90 15.62 12.58
C VAL A 180 12.73 16.27 13.32
N THR A 181 12.33 15.73 14.46
CA THR A 181 11.32 16.40 15.31
C THR A 181 11.79 17.76 15.79
N SER A 182 10.87 18.71 15.94
CA SER A 182 11.09 20.01 16.57
C SER A 182 10.49 20.04 17.98
N ASP A 183 10.70 21.11 18.71
CA ASP A 183 10.03 21.42 19.99
C ASP A 183 8.59 21.92 19.77
N LYS A 184 8.23 22.31 18.55
CA LYS A 184 6.86 22.65 18.19
C LYS A 184 6.03 21.38 18.01
N ARG A 185 4.90 21.30 18.71
CA ARG A 185 4.02 20.13 18.75
C ARG A 185 3.69 19.62 17.33
N GLY A 186 3.99 18.35 17.06
CA GLY A 186 3.67 17.67 15.79
C GLY A 186 4.52 18.08 14.58
N HIS A 187 5.50 18.98 14.75
CA HIS A 187 6.29 19.50 13.64
C HIS A 187 7.67 18.87 13.54
N GLY A 188 8.15 18.81 12.32
CA GLY A 188 9.56 18.60 12.00
C GLY A 188 10.30 19.91 11.76
N LYS A 189 11.60 19.82 11.73
CA LYS A 189 12.53 20.88 11.32
C LYS A 189 13.73 20.29 10.58
N LYS A 190 14.53 21.15 9.96
CA LYS A 190 15.82 20.75 9.40
C LYS A 190 16.74 20.14 10.46
N GLY A 191 17.26 18.97 10.21
CA GLY A 191 18.29 18.34 11.03
C GLY A 191 19.67 18.97 10.76
N VAL A 192 20.33 19.49 11.81
CA VAL A 192 21.65 20.15 11.70
C VAL A 192 22.73 19.50 12.55
N SER A 193 22.43 18.38 13.20
CA SER A 193 23.35 17.70 14.11
C SER A 193 24.07 16.53 13.43
N ASN A 194 25.33 16.30 13.78
CA ASN A 194 26.06 15.10 13.36
C ASN A 194 25.53 13.81 14.03
N ASN A 195 24.68 13.90 15.03
CA ASN A 195 24.07 12.78 15.74
C ASN A 195 22.58 12.66 15.40
N MET A 196 22.25 12.38 14.13
CA MET A 196 20.88 12.20 13.64
C MET A 196 20.46 10.72 13.58
N PHE A 197 21.36 9.78 13.85
CA PHE A 197 21.03 8.36 13.75
C PHE A 197 19.83 7.97 14.62
N GLY A 198 18.84 7.31 14.03
CA GLY A 198 17.59 6.92 14.68
C GLY A 198 16.63 8.07 15.00
N LYS A 199 16.93 9.31 14.56
CA LYS A 199 16.13 10.52 14.83
C LYS A 199 15.59 11.18 13.56
N VAL A 200 16.04 10.74 12.39
CA VAL A 200 15.56 11.24 11.10
C VAL A 200 14.19 10.62 10.80
N ILE A 201 13.24 11.47 10.47
CA ILE A 201 11.88 11.11 10.08
C ILE A 201 11.84 10.84 8.58
N GLY A 202 12.54 11.67 7.81
CA GLY A 202 12.52 11.63 6.38
C GLY A 202 13.48 12.63 5.74
N GLN A 203 13.35 12.76 4.42
CA GLN A 203 14.11 13.72 3.60
C GLN A 203 13.12 14.57 2.80
N ALA A 204 13.29 15.88 2.84
CA ALA A 204 12.46 16.83 2.11
C ALA A 204 12.57 16.62 0.60
N LEU A 205 11.45 16.64 -0.10
CA LEU A 205 11.35 16.54 -1.56
C LEU A 205 11.05 17.90 -2.21
N GLU A 206 10.89 18.94 -1.41
CA GLU A 206 10.62 20.32 -1.86
C GLU A 206 11.13 21.33 -0.84
N ASN A 207 11.20 22.59 -1.27
CA ASN A 207 11.61 23.70 -0.43
C ASN A 207 10.39 24.30 0.30
N GLY A 208 10.64 24.88 1.47
CA GLY A 208 9.62 25.64 2.19
C GLY A 208 10.23 26.52 3.28
N ASP A 209 9.46 27.51 3.75
CA ASP A 209 9.81 28.42 4.83
C ASP A 209 8.54 28.89 5.54
N GLY A 210 8.57 28.95 6.86
CA GLY A 210 7.46 29.42 7.68
C GLY A 210 7.44 28.82 9.08
N ASP A 211 6.58 29.36 9.91
CA ASP A 211 6.40 28.88 11.28
C ASP A 211 5.64 27.55 11.35
N SER A 212 4.75 27.29 10.37
CA SER A 212 3.96 26.06 10.29
C SER A 212 3.43 25.89 8.88
N TYR A 213 3.89 24.87 8.20
CA TYR A 213 3.48 24.54 6.84
C TYR A 213 3.74 23.07 6.55
N VAL A 214 3.15 22.56 5.48
CA VAL A 214 3.32 21.18 5.03
C VAL A 214 4.26 21.13 3.84
N ILE A 215 5.21 20.19 3.86
CA ILE A 215 6.04 19.84 2.71
C ILE A 215 5.88 18.37 2.35
N LYS A 216 6.14 18.04 1.10
CA LYS A 216 6.28 16.65 0.70
C LYS A 216 7.65 16.14 1.12
N ALA A 217 7.68 15.03 1.82
CA ALA A 217 8.92 14.39 2.23
C ALA A 217 8.87 12.89 2.03
N MET A 218 10.02 12.29 1.74
CA MET A 218 10.20 10.84 1.80
C MET A 218 10.32 10.42 3.26
N VAL A 219 9.21 10.01 3.85
CA VAL A 219 9.16 9.53 5.23
C VAL A 219 9.86 8.18 5.30
N ARG A 220 10.84 8.06 6.18
CA ARG A 220 11.54 6.82 6.49
C ARG A 220 12.28 7.01 7.81
N LYS A 221 12.13 6.10 8.73
CA LYS A 221 12.94 6.11 9.96
C LYS A 221 14.33 5.55 9.64
N LEU A 222 15.36 6.39 9.78
CA LEU A 222 16.77 6.04 9.60
C LEU A 222 17.44 5.79 10.95
#